data_e850150f02fdedce6d2a44fab248519d
#
_entry.id   e850150f02fdedce6d2a44fab248519d
#
_cell.length_a   1.000
_cell.length_b   1.000
_cell.length_c   1.000
_cell.angle_alpha   90.00
_cell.angle_beta   90.00
_cell.angle_gamma   90.00
#
_symmetry.space_group_name_H-M   'P 1'
#
loop_
_entity.id
_entity.type
_entity.pdbx_description
1 polymer ?
#
loop_
_entity_poly.entity_id
_entity_poly.type
_entity_poly.pdbx_seq_one_letter_code
_entity_poly.pdbx_strand_id
1 'polypeptide(L)'
;MSDSEKEILKRIKDNPFISQRELAEAIGLSRPSVANIISGLIQKEYVMGKAYVLNEDYPIVCIGAANVDRKFYVHKNLVAETSNPVTSTRSIGGVARNIAENLGRLGETVAFLSASGQDSEWEMIKRLSTPFMNLDHVQQFENASTGSYTALISKEGDMTYGLADMEVFDYITPEFLIKRSHLLKKAKCIIVDLNLGKEALNFLCAYTTKHQIK
;
A
#
# COMPACT_ATOMS: atom_id res chain seq x y z
N MET A 1 12.21 22.46 35.09
CA MET A 1 12.21 21.08 34.54
C MET A 1 13.39 20.34 35.14
N SER A 2 13.16 19.22 35.83
CA SER A 2 14.22 18.42 36.44
C SER A 2 15.05 17.67 35.38
N ASP A 3 16.24 17.16 35.79
CA ASP A 3 17.06 16.40 34.82
C ASP A 3 16.38 15.09 34.36
N SER A 4 15.63 14.43 35.26
CA SER A 4 14.82 13.27 34.91
C SER A 4 13.69 13.60 33.93
N GLU A 5 13.04 14.77 34.06
CA GLU A 5 12.04 15.24 33.11
C GLU A 5 12.64 15.47 31.71
N LYS A 6 13.84 16.09 31.65
CA LYS A 6 14.55 16.33 30.38
C LYS A 6 14.96 15.03 29.70
N GLU A 7 15.48 14.07 30.46
CA GLU A 7 15.92 12.78 29.94
C GLU A 7 14.72 11.96 29.41
N ILE A 8 13.59 11.96 30.15
CA ILE A 8 12.36 11.31 29.71
C ILE A 8 11.85 11.94 28.40
N LEU A 9 11.81 13.28 28.30
CA LEU A 9 11.37 13.96 27.08
C LEU A 9 12.27 13.64 25.89
N LYS A 10 13.59 13.58 26.09
CA LYS A 10 14.54 13.20 25.05
C LYS A 10 14.24 11.80 24.54
N ARG A 11 14.08 10.81 25.43
CA ARG A 11 13.79 9.42 25.04
C ARG A 11 12.44 9.24 24.37
N ILE A 12 11.41 9.99 24.81
CA ILE A 12 10.10 10.01 24.13
C ILE A 12 10.23 10.61 22.73
N LYS A 13 11.06 11.66 22.56
CA LYS A 13 11.30 12.26 21.25
C LYS A 13 12.03 11.31 20.31
N ASP A 14 13.01 10.56 20.82
CA ASP A 14 13.78 9.57 20.05
C ASP A 14 12.95 8.32 19.72
N ASN A 15 12.05 7.89 20.62
CA ASN A 15 11.12 6.79 20.45
C ASN A 15 9.76 7.11 21.10
N PRO A 16 8.78 7.66 20.33
CA PRO A 16 7.45 7.99 20.86
C PRO A 16 6.65 6.81 21.42
N PHE A 17 7.05 5.58 21.08
CA PHE A 17 6.38 4.33 21.52
C PHE A 17 7.07 3.67 22.71
N ILE A 18 8.09 4.30 23.30
CA ILE A 18 8.80 3.76 24.46
C ILE A 18 7.84 3.55 25.63
N SER A 19 7.88 2.36 26.23
CA SER A 19 7.04 2.05 27.37
C SER A 19 7.56 2.69 28.66
N GLN A 20 6.68 2.88 29.65
CA GLN A 20 7.09 3.37 30.98
C GLN A 20 8.07 2.43 31.68
N ARG A 21 8.04 1.14 31.36
CA ARG A 21 8.97 0.14 31.88
C ARG A 21 10.37 0.35 31.30
N GLU A 22 10.46 0.48 29.96
CA GLU A 22 11.73 0.75 29.29
C GLU A 22 12.32 2.10 29.71
N LEU A 23 11.48 3.14 29.90
CA LEU A 23 11.92 4.41 30.44
C LEU A 23 12.48 4.25 31.87
N ALA A 24 11.79 3.48 32.73
CA ALA A 24 12.22 3.24 34.10
C ALA A 24 13.58 2.52 34.15
N GLU A 25 13.75 1.48 33.37
CA GLU A 25 15.00 0.72 33.23
C GLU A 25 16.13 1.62 32.69
N ALA A 26 15.85 2.45 31.70
CA ALA A 26 16.83 3.29 31.02
C ALA A 26 17.34 4.48 31.86
N ILE A 27 16.55 4.95 32.84
CA ILE A 27 16.92 6.12 33.69
C ILE A 27 17.11 5.74 35.15
N GLY A 28 17.03 4.45 35.50
CA GLY A 28 17.25 3.94 36.84
C GLY A 28 16.18 4.36 37.87
N LEU A 29 14.94 4.58 37.42
CA LEU A 29 13.81 4.94 38.30
C LEU A 29 12.77 3.79 38.38
N SER A 30 11.90 3.88 39.40
CA SER A 30 10.77 2.96 39.46
C SER A 30 9.70 3.34 38.39
N ARG A 31 8.95 2.34 37.89
CA ARG A 31 7.83 2.57 36.95
C ARG A 31 6.78 3.55 37.50
N PRO A 32 6.37 3.53 38.78
CA PRO A 32 5.49 4.54 39.35
C PRO A 32 6.07 5.94 39.31
N SER A 33 7.39 6.10 39.59
CA SER A 33 8.05 7.40 39.50
C SER A 33 8.03 7.96 38.10
N VAL A 34 8.30 7.13 37.07
CA VAL A 34 8.21 7.52 35.66
C VAL A 34 6.77 7.89 35.29
N ALA A 35 5.77 7.14 35.76
CA ALA A 35 4.36 7.45 35.50
C ALA A 35 3.97 8.84 36.06
N ASN A 36 4.42 9.17 37.29
CA ASN A 36 4.18 10.47 37.89
C ASN A 36 4.86 11.61 37.12
N ILE A 37 6.10 11.41 36.68
CA ILE A 37 6.83 12.39 35.87
C ILE A 37 6.11 12.63 34.54
N ILE A 38 5.69 11.59 33.84
CA ILE A 38 4.95 11.72 32.58
C ILE A 38 3.62 12.43 32.81
N SER A 39 2.90 12.14 33.88
CA SER A 39 1.66 12.85 34.23
C SER A 39 1.92 14.34 34.46
N GLY A 40 3.01 14.68 35.16
CA GLY A 40 3.43 16.08 35.34
C GLY A 40 3.83 16.77 34.05
N LEU A 41 4.47 16.05 33.11
CA LEU A 41 4.81 16.57 31.78
C LEU A 41 3.57 16.80 30.91
N ILE A 42 2.54 15.97 31.06
CA ILE A 42 1.24 16.16 30.39
C ILE A 42 0.53 17.41 30.95
N GLN A 43 0.49 17.58 32.29
CA GLN A 43 -0.08 18.76 32.92
C GLN A 43 0.63 20.07 32.53
N LYS A 44 1.92 20.00 32.24
CA LYS A 44 2.75 21.12 31.77
C LYS A 44 2.74 21.28 30.25
N GLU A 45 1.90 20.53 29.54
CA GLU A 45 1.75 20.55 28.07
C GLU A 45 3.03 20.19 27.27
N TYR A 46 4.06 19.59 27.89
CA TYR A 46 5.23 19.08 27.18
C TYR A 46 4.96 17.75 26.48
N VAL A 47 3.95 17.00 26.92
CA VAL A 47 3.49 15.75 26.33
C VAL A 47 1.98 15.85 26.15
N MET A 48 1.48 15.67 24.93
CA MET A 48 0.05 15.84 24.59
C MET A 48 -0.85 14.69 25.05
N GLY A 49 -0.29 13.59 25.56
CA GLY A 49 -1.05 12.42 26.04
C GLY A 49 -0.34 11.11 25.78
N LYS A 50 -1.00 10.00 26.16
CA LYS A 50 -0.55 8.65 25.85
C LYS A 50 -1.25 8.22 24.57
N ALA A 51 -0.49 7.83 23.55
CA ALA A 51 -1.05 7.08 22.44
C ALA A 51 -1.33 5.64 22.92
N TYR A 52 -2.60 5.24 22.98
CA TYR A 52 -2.95 3.83 23.00
C TYR A 52 -2.78 3.33 21.57
N VAL A 53 -1.74 2.56 21.30
CA VAL A 53 -1.63 1.81 20.05
C VAL A 53 -2.56 0.63 20.21
N LEU A 54 -3.67 0.66 19.47
CA LEU A 54 -4.53 -0.52 19.34
C LEU A 54 -3.68 -1.62 18.70
N ASN A 55 -3.84 -2.84 19.20
CA ASN A 55 -3.32 -4.00 18.50
C ASN A 55 -4.26 -4.23 17.31
N GLU A 56 -4.06 -3.45 16.25
CA GLU A 56 -4.77 -3.67 15.00
C GLU A 56 -4.26 -4.98 14.42
N ASP A 57 -5.16 -5.79 13.92
CA ASP A 57 -4.80 -6.99 13.16
C ASP A 57 -3.84 -6.58 12.05
N TYR A 58 -2.66 -7.18 12.05
CA TYR A 58 -1.65 -6.90 11.03
C TYR A 58 -2.22 -7.20 9.65
N PRO A 59 -2.25 -6.23 8.72
CA PRO A 59 -2.87 -6.45 7.43
C PRO A 59 -2.04 -7.41 6.57
N ILE A 60 -2.71 -8.09 5.65
CA ILE A 60 -2.05 -8.65 4.47
C ILE A 60 -1.75 -7.47 3.55
N VAL A 61 -0.50 -7.28 3.18
CA VAL A 61 -0.09 -6.21 2.27
C VAL A 61 0.02 -6.77 0.86
N CYS A 62 -0.86 -6.34 -0.04
CA CYS A 62 -0.78 -6.67 -1.46
C CYS A 62 -0.11 -5.53 -2.22
N ILE A 63 0.94 -5.84 -2.98
CA ILE A 63 1.75 -4.86 -3.73
C ILE A 63 1.74 -5.22 -5.20
N GLY A 64 1.39 -4.29 -6.08
CA GLY A 64 1.44 -4.52 -7.51
C GLY A 64 0.39 -3.76 -8.29
N ALA A 65 -0.02 -4.32 -9.43
CA ALA A 65 -0.87 -3.66 -10.40
C ALA A 65 -2.35 -3.57 -9.98
N ALA A 66 -2.92 -2.40 -10.30
CA ALA A 66 -4.35 -2.17 -10.42
C ALA A 66 -4.60 -1.44 -11.74
N ASN A 67 -5.36 -2.03 -12.65
CA ASN A 67 -5.54 -1.50 -14.00
C ASN A 67 -6.99 -1.62 -14.46
N VAL A 68 -7.29 -0.93 -15.55
CA VAL A 68 -8.56 -1.07 -16.26
C VAL A 68 -8.35 -1.95 -17.48
N ASP A 69 -9.14 -3.03 -17.55
CA ASP A 69 -9.19 -3.91 -18.71
C ASP A 69 -10.28 -3.44 -19.69
N ARG A 70 -9.90 -3.22 -20.94
CA ARG A 70 -10.80 -2.91 -22.06
C ARG A 70 -10.73 -4.02 -23.08
N LYS A 71 -11.87 -4.61 -23.44
CA LYS A 71 -11.97 -5.61 -24.49
C LYS A 71 -12.83 -5.07 -25.63
N PHE A 72 -12.30 -5.10 -26.82
CA PHE A 72 -12.98 -4.70 -28.04
C PHE A 72 -13.24 -5.94 -28.89
N TYR A 73 -14.50 -6.28 -29.09
CA TYR A 73 -14.93 -7.42 -29.88
C TYR A 73 -15.24 -6.96 -31.29
N VAL A 74 -14.50 -7.47 -32.25
CA VAL A 74 -14.64 -7.12 -33.68
C VAL A 74 -15.72 -7.98 -34.30
N HIS A 75 -16.64 -7.38 -35.04
CA HIS A 75 -17.75 -8.11 -35.68
C HIS A 75 -17.41 -8.65 -37.06
N LYS A 76 -16.38 -8.08 -37.71
CA LYS A 76 -15.95 -8.45 -39.09
C LYS A 76 -14.41 -8.54 -39.08
N ASN A 77 -13.86 -8.95 -40.23
CA ASN A 77 -12.40 -8.90 -40.40
C ASN A 77 -11.89 -7.44 -40.22
N LEU A 78 -10.82 -7.27 -39.47
CA LEU A 78 -10.17 -5.98 -39.30
C LEU A 78 -9.63 -5.49 -40.64
N VAL A 79 -9.88 -4.23 -40.91
CA VAL A 79 -9.34 -3.52 -42.07
C VAL A 79 -8.46 -2.42 -41.57
N ALA A 80 -7.20 -2.42 -42.01
CA ALA A 80 -6.23 -1.35 -41.65
C ALA A 80 -6.67 0.01 -42.24
N GLU A 81 -6.19 1.07 -41.62
CA GLU A 81 -6.36 2.46 -42.07
C GLU A 81 -7.82 2.95 -42.18
N THR A 82 -8.74 2.27 -41.48
CA THR A 82 -10.18 2.64 -41.45
C THR A 82 -10.81 2.35 -40.12
N SER A 83 -12.02 2.86 -39.90
CA SER A 83 -12.82 2.58 -38.71
C SER A 83 -13.38 1.16 -38.73
N ASN A 84 -13.13 0.41 -37.68
CA ASN A 84 -13.68 -0.94 -37.49
C ASN A 84 -14.74 -0.92 -36.39
N PRO A 85 -16.01 -1.23 -36.71
CA PRO A 85 -17.04 -1.29 -35.68
C PRO A 85 -16.78 -2.43 -34.67
N VAL A 86 -16.91 -2.11 -33.37
CA VAL A 86 -16.68 -3.04 -32.28
C VAL A 86 -17.78 -2.92 -31.23
N THR A 87 -17.97 -3.96 -30.44
CA THR A 87 -18.57 -3.87 -29.10
C THR A 87 -17.47 -3.85 -28.07
N SER A 88 -17.61 -3.08 -27.02
CA SER A 88 -16.58 -3.00 -25.98
C SER A 88 -17.11 -3.34 -24.60
N THR A 89 -16.27 -3.94 -23.78
CA THR A 89 -16.49 -4.11 -22.35
C THR A 89 -15.35 -3.48 -21.57
N ARG A 90 -15.64 -3.08 -20.33
CA ARG A 90 -14.66 -2.47 -19.43
C ARG A 90 -14.82 -3.11 -18.06
N SER A 91 -13.70 -3.49 -17.44
CA SER A 91 -13.63 -4.04 -16.09
C SER A 91 -12.38 -3.56 -15.38
N ILE A 92 -12.35 -3.68 -14.07
CA ILE A 92 -11.11 -3.44 -13.30
C ILE A 92 -10.34 -4.74 -13.17
N GLY A 93 -9.01 -4.63 -13.23
CA GLY A 93 -8.07 -5.74 -13.22
C GLY A 93 -6.84 -5.45 -12.35
N GLY A 94 -5.77 -6.17 -12.64
CA GLY A 94 -4.53 -6.19 -11.89
C GLY A 94 -4.46 -7.41 -10.98
N VAL A 95 -3.35 -8.16 -11.07
CA VAL A 95 -3.23 -9.43 -10.33
C VAL A 95 -3.22 -9.17 -8.82
N ALA A 96 -2.36 -8.25 -8.35
CA ALA A 96 -2.31 -7.91 -6.93
C ALA A 96 -3.63 -7.34 -6.42
N ARG A 97 -4.29 -6.47 -7.20
CA ARG A 97 -5.59 -5.91 -6.87
C ARG A 97 -6.68 -6.99 -6.76
N ASN A 98 -6.71 -7.95 -7.68
CA ASN A 98 -7.68 -9.05 -7.66
C ASN A 98 -7.47 -9.98 -6.46
N ILE A 99 -6.21 -10.26 -6.10
CA ILE A 99 -5.89 -11.02 -4.89
C ILE A 99 -6.35 -10.25 -3.65
N ALA A 100 -6.06 -8.96 -3.57
CA ALA A 100 -6.46 -8.10 -2.46
C ALA A 100 -8.00 -8.08 -2.28
N GLU A 101 -8.77 -7.95 -3.37
CA GLU A 101 -10.23 -8.01 -3.32
C GLU A 101 -10.72 -9.36 -2.80
N ASN A 102 -10.18 -10.48 -3.30
CA ASN A 102 -10.61 -11.80 -2.85
C ASN A 102 -10.31 -12.02 -1.37
N LEU A 103 -9.15 -11.58 -0.88
CA LEU A 103 -8.82 -11.65 0.54
C LEU A 103 -9.77 -10.79 1.39
N GLY A 104 -10.06 -9.56 0.97
CA GLY A 104 -11.04 -8.71 1.65
C GLY A 104 -12.45 -9.31 1.67
N ARG A 105 -12.87 -9.97 0.57
CA ARG A 105 -14.14 -10.71 0.52
C ARG A 105 -14.17 -11.92 1.46
N LEU A 106 -13.02 -12.50 1.78
CA LEU A 106 -12.86 -13.57 2.75
C LEU A 106 -12.78 -13.06 4.21
N GLY A 107 -12.85 -11.73 4.42
CA GLY A 107 -12.83 -11.11 5.74
C GLY A 107 -11.43 -10.79 6.28
N GLU A 108 -10.38 -10.92 5.47
CA GLU A 108 -9.03 -10.50 5.87
C GLU A 108 -8.89 -8.97 5.82
N THR A 109 -8.12 -8.41 6.74
CA THR A 109 -7.71 -7.00 6.68
C THR A 109 -6.60 -6.85 5.64
N VAL A 110 -6.87 -6.07 4.60
CA VAL A 110 -5.95 -5.90 3.46
C VAL A 110 -5.54 -4.45 3.29
N ALA A 111 -4.24 -4.20 3.17
CA ALA A 111 -3.68 -2.94 2.69
C ALA A 111 -3.13 -3.12 1.27
N PHE A 112 -3.56 -2.28 0.35
CA PHE A 112 -3.12 -2.33 -1.04
C PHE A 112 -2.11 -1.22 -1.32
N LEU A 113 -0.97 -1.60 -1.83
CA LEU A 113 0.16 -0.73 -2.14
C LEU A 113 0.39 -0.71 -3.65
N SER A 114 0.21 0.44 -4.27
CA SER A 114 0.32 0.57 -5.73
C SER A 114 0.64 2.01 -6.14
N ALA A 115 0.75 2.21 -7.45
CA ALA A 115 0.85 3.49 -8.10
C ALA A 115 -0.31 3.66 -9.11
N SER A 116 -0.78 4.88 -9.31
CA SER A 116 -1.84 5.21 -10.26
C SER A 116 -1.67 6.61 -10.84
N GLY A 117 -2.37 6.92 -11.91
CA GLY A 117 -2.58 8.29 -12.37
C GLY A 117 -3.61 9.03 -11.51
N GLN A 118 -3.80 10.31 -11.79
CA GLN A 118 -4.88 11.16 -11.26
C GLN A 118 -6.00 11.29 -12.28
N ASP A 119 -6.67 10.17 -12.60
CA ASP A 119 -7.61 10.08 -13.71
C ASP A 119 -8.90 9.33 -13.35
N SER A 120 -9.84 9.31 -14.29
CA SER A 120 -11.13 8.64 -14.12
C SER A 120 -11.03 7.11 -14.00
N GLU A 121 -9.96 6.51 -14.52
CA GLU A 121 -9.66 5.10 -14.37
C GLU A 121 -9.36 4.77 -12.91
N TRP A 122 -8.52 5.57 -12.27
CA TRP A 122 -8.22 5.39 -10.85
C TRP A 122 -9.47 5.57 -10.00
N GLU A 123 -10.29 6.58 -10.26
CA GLU A 123 -11.52 6.79 -9.50
C GLU A 123 -12.49 5.61 -9.63
N MET A 124 -12.56 4.97 -10.80
CA MET A 124 -13.33 3.74 -10.98
C MET A 124 -12.77 2.58 -10.16
N ILE A 125 -11.44 2.35 -10.21
CA ILE A 125 -10.76 1.29 -9.44
C ILE A 125 -10.98 1.53 -7.95
N LYS A 126 -10.75 2.75 -7.48
CA LYS A 126 -10.89 3.17 -6.08
C LYS A 126 -12.30 2.89 -5.56
N ARG A 127 -13.32 3.36 -6.26
CA ARG A 127 -14.73 3.17 -5.87
C ARG A 127 -15.11 1.69 -5.71
N LEU A 128 -14.63 0.83 -6.62
CA LEU A 128 -14.98 -0.58 -6.62
C LEU A 128 -14.13 -1.42 -5.66
N SER A 129 -12.94 -0.95 -5.28
CA SER A 129 -12.00 -1.68 -4.43
C SER A 129 -12.07 -1.29 -2.94
N THR A 130 -12.44 -0.05 -2.62
CA THR A 130 -12.55 0.48 -1.24
C THR A 130 -13.35 -0.41 -0.27
N PRO A 131 -14.43 -1.12 -0.68
CA PRO A 131 -15.16 -1.99 0.24
C PRO A 131 -14.35 -3.19 0.75
N PHE A 132 -13.23 -3.54 0.11
CA PHE A 132 -12.51 -4.79 0.35
C PHE A 132 -11.07 -4.58 0.84
N MET A 133 -10.51 -3.38 0.68
CA MET A 133 -9.11 -3.10 1.00
C MET A 133 -8.88 -1.63 1.32
N ASN A 134 -7.86 -1.36 2.15
CA ASN A 134 -7.39 0.00 2.39
C ASN A 134 -6.50 0.45 1.22
N LEU A 135 -6.87 1.56 0.58
CA LEU A 135 -6.19 2.17 -0.56
C LEU A 135 -5.35 3.40 -0.21
N ASP A 136 -5.21 3.78 1.07
CA ASP A 136 -4.46 4.97 1.51
C ASP A 136 -2.98 4.91 1.15
N HIS A 137 -2.49 3.72 0.79
CA HIS A 137 -1.09 3.50 0.42
C HIS A 137 -0.84 3.54 -1.09
N VAL A 138 -1.87 3.76 -1.90
CA VAL A 138 -1.72 3.99 -3.34
C VAL A 138 -1.28 5.42 -3.57
N GLN A 139 -0.16 5.59 -4.27
CA GLN A 139 0.34 6.91 -4.63
C GLN A 139 -0.12 7.29 -6.03
N GLN A 140 -0.72 8.46 -6.12
CA GLN A 140 -1.13 9.03 -7.41
C GLN A 140 -0.05 9.96 -7.96
N PHE A 141 0.15 9.90 -9.27
CA PHE A 141 1.12 10.70 -10.01
C PHE A 141 0.42 11.54 -11.08
N GLU A 142 0.67 12.86 -11.07
CA GLU A 142 0.04 13.81 -12.00
C GLU A 142 0.45 13.58 -13.47
N ASN A 143 1.69 13.13 -13.68
CA ASN A 143 2.28 12.92 -15.01
C ASN A 143 2.25 11.45 -15.45
N ALA A 144 1.34 10.65 -14.91
CA ALA A 144 1.16 9.25 -15.28
C ALA A 144 -0.31 8.93 -15.51
N SER A 145 -0.59 7.98 -16.39
CA SER A 145 -1.92 7.39 -16.53
C SER A 145 -2.06 6.18 -15.62
N THR A 146 -3.26 5.93 -15.11
CA THR A 146 -3.56 4.67 -14.43
C THR A 146 -3.38 3.50 -15.38
N GLY A 147 -2.79 2.40 -14.89
CA GLY A 147 -2.52 1.22 -15.71
C GLY A 147 -3.74 0.75 -16.49
N SER A 148 -3.55 0.38 -17.74
CA SER A 148 -4.62 -0.15 -18.58
C SER A 148 -4.14 -1.29 -19.46
N TYR A 149 -5.05 -2.23 -19.73
CA TYR A 149 -4.84 -3.32 -20.68
C TYR A 149 -5.98 -3.33 -21.70
N THR A 150 -5.65 -3.23 -22.96
CA THR A 150 -6.60 -3.24 -24.05
C THR A 150 -6.43 -4.50 -24.89
N ALA A 151 -7.46 -5.34 -24.98
CA ALA A 151 -7.48 -6.53 -25.82
C ALA A 151 -8.41 -6.32 -27.02
N LEU A 152 -7.90 -6.61 -28.20
CA LEU A 152 -8.68 -6.67 -29.43
C LEU A 152 -8.99 -8.14 -29.73
N ILE A 153 -10.28 -8.48 -29.71
CA ILE A 153 -10.77 -9.84 -29.87
C ILE A 153 -11.37 -9.98 -31.27
N SER A 154 -10.90 -10.97 -32.01
CA SER A 154 -11.41 -11.28 -33.34
C SER A 154 -12.87 -11.79 -33.30
N LYS A 155 -13.51 -11.90 -34.44
CA LYS A 155 -14.86 -12.46 -34.56
C LYS A 155 -14.93 -13.95 -34.17
N GLU A 156 -13.79 -14.65 -34.21
CA GLU A 156 -13.63 -16.04 -33.78
C GLU A 156 -13.47 -16.18 -32.27
N GLY A 157 -13.25 -15.05 -31.52
CA GLY A 157 -13.06 -15.04 -30.09
C GLY A 157 -11.59 -15.05 -29.66
N ASP A 158 -10.66 -15.03 -30.60
CA ASP A 158 -9.21 -15.02 -30.31
C ASP A 158 -8.70 -13.60 -30.08
N MET A 159 -7.74 -13.46 -29.16
CA MET A 159 -7.06 -12.19 -28.93
C MET A 159 -6.08 -11.91 -30.07
N THR A 160 -6.40 -10.91 -30.89
CA THR A 160 -5.55 -10.49 -32.02
C THR A 160 -4.40 -9.60 -31.54
N TYR A 161 -4.69 -8.65 -30.65
CA TYR A 161 -3.70 -7.73 -30.05
C TYR A 161 -4.01 -7.52 -28.59
N GLY A 162 -2.94 -7.45 -27.77
CA GLY A 162 -2.98 -6.98 -26.40
C GLY A 162 -2.06 -5.77 -26.27
N LEU A 163 -2.59 -4.65 -25.78
CA LEU A 163 -1.88 -3.41 -25.58
C LEU A 163 -1.86 -3.12 -24.09
N ALA A 164 -0.68 -3.09 -23.50
CA ALA A 164 -0.48 -2.85 -22.07
C ALA A 164 0.16 -1.47 -21.86
N ASP A 165 -0.53 -0.60 -21.14
CA ASP A 165 0.01 0.65 -20.61
C ASP A 165 0.14 0.48 -19.10
N MET A 166 1.35 0.10 -18.66
CA MET A 166 1.62 -0.32 -17.29
C MET A 166 2.81 0.44 -16.67
N GLU A 167 3.33 1.47 -17.34
CA GLU A 167 4.52 2.21 -16.93
C GLU A 167 4.38 2.87 -15.55
N VAL A 168 3.15 3.16 -15.11
CA VAL A 168 2.89 3.74 -13.78
C VAL A 168 3.41 2.85 -12.65
N PHE A 169 3.52 1.55 -12.84
CA PHE A 169 4.02 0.64 -11.81
C PHE A 169 5.54 0.69 -11.65
N ASP A 170 6.28 1.29 -12.59
CA ASP A 170 7.72 1.54 -12.47
C ASP A 170 8.02 2.59 -11.37
N TYR A 171 7.04 3.40 -10.96
CA TYR A 171 7.16 4.29 -9.81
C TYR A 171 7.18 3.55 -8.46
N ILE A 172 6.88 2.24 -8.43
CA ILE A 172 7.01 1.41 -7.23
C ILE A 172 8.48 0.98 -7.08
N THR A 173 9.31 1.97 -6.72
CA THR A 173 10.77 1.80 -6.54
C THR A 173 11.11 1.32 -5.12
N PRO A 174 12.37 0.92 -4.85
CA PRO A 174 12.84 0.67 -3.48
C PRO A 174 12.58 1.86 -2.54
N GLU A 175 12.78 3.11 -2.98
CA GLU A 175 12.54 4.32 -2.19
C GLU A 175 11.06 4.49 -1.85
N PHE A 176 10.18 4.21 -2.80
CA PHE A 176 8.73 4.18 -2.57
C PHE A 176 8.36 3.18 -1.47
N LEU A 177 8.96 2.00 -1.47
CA LEU A 177 8.74 0.94 -0.48
C LEU A 177 9.34 1.30 0.89
N ILE A 178 10.54 1.89 0.93
CA ILE A 178 11.19 2.34 2.16
C ILE A 178 10.33 3.37 2.89
N LYS A 179 9.74 4.33 2.19
CA LYS A 179 8.83 5.32 2.78
C LYS A 179 7.61 4.69 3.46
N ARG A 180 7.28 3.44 3.11
CA ARG A 180 6.16 2.66 3.67
C ARG A 180 6.62 1.50 4.57
N SER A 181 7.88 1.51 4.99
CA SER A 181 8.48 0.45 5.81
C SER A 181 7.72 0.17 7.11
N HIS A 182 7.04 1.17 7.69
CA HIS A 182 6.20 0.97 8.87
C HIS A 182 5.02 0.04 8.60
N LEU A 183 4.40 0.11 7.41
CA LEU A 183 3.34 -0.79 6.98
C LEU A 183 3.92 -2.18 6.70
N LEU A 184 5.02 -2.26 5.94
CA LEU A 184 5.65 -3.53 5.60
C LEU A 184 6.08 -4.31 6.84
N LYS A 185 6.64 -3.65 7.86
CA LYS A 185 7.03 -4.29 9.14
C LYS A 185 5.86 -4.87 9.93
N LYS A 186 4.69 -4.27 9.78
CA LYS A 186 3.46 -4.72 10.46
C LYS A 186 2.65 -5.72 9.62
N ALA A 187 3.13 -6.13 8.46
CA ALA A 187 2.39 -7.03 7.60
C ALA A 187 2.34 -8.45 8.17
N LYS A 188 1.16 -9.06 8.23
CA LYS A 188 0.95 -10.51 8.48
C LYS A 188 1.64 -11.34 7.40
N CYS A 189 1.50 -10.91 6.15
CA CYS A 189 2.28 -11.38 5.01
C CYS A 189 2.28 -10.32 3.90
N ILE A 190 3.22 -10.45 2.96
CA ILE A 190 3.32 -9.57 1.80
C ILE A 190 3.12 -10.39 0.54
N ILE A 191 2.15 -10.02 -0.28
CA ILE A 191 1.83 -10.64 -1.56
C ILE A 191 2.20 -9.65 -2.66
N VAL A 192 2.98 -10.11 -3.63
CA VAL A 192 3.51 -9.27 -4.72
C VAL A 192 3.17 -9.90 -6.05
N ASP A 193 2.72 -9.11 -7.01
CA ASP A 193 2.68 -9.55 -8.41
C ASP A 193 3.96 -9.15 -9.16
N LEU A 194 4.13 -9.67 -10.37
CA LEU A 194 5.35 -9.47 -11.17
C LEU A 194 5.27 -8.25 -12.11
N ASN A 195 4.34 -7.33 -11.89
CA ASN A 195 4.29 -6.07 -12.62
C ASN A 195 5.21 -5.00 -12.04
N LEU A 196 5.98 -5.33 -11.00
CA LEU A 196 6.98 -4.45 -10.41
C LEU A 196 8.33 -4.58 -11.11
N GLY A 197 9.09 -3.49 -11.14
CA GLY A 197 10.48 -3.50 -11.60
C GLY A 197 11.36 -4.45 -10.76
N LYS A 198 12.38 -5.02 -11.40
CA LYS A 198 13.29 -5.99 -10.78
C LYS A 198 13.92 -5.50 -9.47
N GLU A 199 14.26 -4.21 -9.39
CA GLU A 199 14.87 -3.62 -8.20
C GLU A 199 13.92 -3.61 -7.01
N ALA A 200 12.64 -3.29 -7.23
CA ALA A 200 11.61 -3.34 -6.21
C ALA A 200 11.38 -4.77 -5.70
N LEU A 201 11.34 -5.75 -6.61
CA LEU A 201 11.21 -7.18 -6.24
C LEU A 201 12.42 -7.65 -5.42
N ASN A 202 13.64 -7.33 -5.85
CA ASN A 202 14.86 -7.68 -5.11
C ASN A 202 14.88 -7.03 -3.72
N PHE A 203 14.47 -5.76 -3.62
CA PHE A 203 14.33 -5.07 -2.34
C PHE A 203 13.33 -5.79 -1.42
N LEU A 204 12.16 -6.14 -1.91
CA LEU A 204 11.13 -6.83 -1.12
C LEU A 204 11.61 -8.21 -0.64
N CYS A 205 12.26 -8.99 -1.50
CA CYS A 205 12.85 -10.27 -1.10
C CYS A 205 13.89 -10.13 0.02
N ALA A 206 14.80 -9.17 -0.11
CA ALA A 206 15.80 -8.89 0.93
C ALA A 206 15.16 -8.37 2.22
N TYR A 207 14.17 -7.48 2.09
CA TYR A 207 13.47 -6.89 3.21
C TYR A 207 12.68 -7.93 4.02
N THR A 208 11.88 -8.76 3.35
CA THR A 208 11.07 -9.81 4.00
C THR A 208 11.94 -10.86 4.66
N THR A 209 13.04 -11.27 4.03
CA THR A 209 14.02 -12.18 4.63
C THR A 209 14.63 -11.59 5.90
N LYS A 210 15.09 -10.34 5.86
CA LYS A 210 15.68 -9.64 7.00
C LYS A 210 14.71 -9.51 8.18
N HIS A 211 13.44 -9.26 7.92
CA HIS A 211 12.42 -9.01 8.94
C HIS A 211 11.55 -10.24 9.24
N GLN A 212 11.85 -11.40 8.65
CA GLN A 212 11.12 -12.67 8.82
C GLN A 212 9.61 -12.55 8.52
N ILE A 213 9.27 -11.77 7.50
CA ILE A 213 7.89 -11.58 7.03
C ILE A 213 7.60 -12.63 5.94
N LYS A 214 6.42 -13.22 5.96
CA LYS A 214 5.97 -14.18 4.94
C LYS A 214 5.62 -13.49 3.63
#